data_f5d2615e7d89f7c9da2db618b95e2fb4
#
_entry.id   f5d2615e7d89f7c9da2db618b95e2fb4
#
_cell.length_a   1.000
_cell.length_b   1.000
_cell.length_c   1.000
_cell.angle_alpha   90.00
_cell.angle_beta   90.00
_cell.angle_gamma   90.00
#
_symmetry.space_group_name_H-M   'P 1'
#
loop_
_entity.id
_entity.type
_entity.pdbx_description
1 polymer ?
#
loop_
_entity_poly.entity_id
_entity_poly.type
_entity_poly.pdbx_seq_one_letter_code
_entity_poly.pdbx_strand_id
1 'polypeptide(L)'
;MGVATILGGVIGHAFLYATGIYGKIPGWYLSMAAVAFFERAAIRHGRKILPYSIGRFFSVLNYIEILTFMLLSLYTLNFMFVILHSIYGLFVVVFCFMFYMYLKTKDPGLVNLFIATGWGIAAMLCHAFQLGINEWFNYNDVSHVAMAVSIYYYYKAASEMK
;
A
#
# COMPACT_ATOMS: atom_id res chain seq x y z
N MET A 1 -0.40 -2.03 -8.44
CA MET A 1 0.01 -0.61 -8.25
C MET A 1 0.01 0.19 -9.56
N GLY A 2 0.78 -0.14 -10.61
CA GLY A 2 0.86 0.66 -11.84
C GLY A 2 -0.49 1.05 -12.47
N VAL A 3 -1.42 0.11 -12.63
CA VAL A 3 -2.77 0.40 -13.16
C VAL A 3 -3.52 1.39 -12.27
N ALA A 4 -3.41 1.25 -10.93
CA ALA A 4 -4.03 2.18 -9.99
C ALA A 4 -3.47 3.61 -10.16
N THR A 5 -2.15 3.72 -10.34
CA THR A 5 -1.47 5.02 -10.56
C THR A 5 -1.91 5.66 -11.89
N ILE A 6 -2.00 4.87 -12.97
CA ILE A 6 -2.47 5.37 -14.28
C ILE A 6 -3.91 5.88 -14.18
N LEU A 7 -4.83 5.09 -13.63
CA LEU A 7 -6.23 5.50 -13.49
C LEU A 7 -6.40 6.68 -12.52
N GLY A 8 -5.66 6.67 -11.40
CA GLY A 8 -5.64 7.80 -10.46
C GLY A 8 -5.13 9.08 -11.11
N GLY A 9 -4.03 8.99 -11.86
CA GLY A 9 -3.43 10.13 -12.56
C GLY A 9 -4.31 10.65 -13.69
N VAL A 10 -4.75 9.77 -14.59
CA VAL A 10 -5.53 10.17 -15.77
C VAL A 10 -6.95 10.57 -15.38
N ILE A 11 -7.71 9.67 -14.77
CA ILE A 11 -9.13 9.94 -14.49
C ILE A 11 -9.30 10.79 -13.23
N GLY A 12 -8.56 10.47 -12.17
CA GLY A 12 -8.71 11.09 -10.87
C GLY A 12 -8.05 12.47 -10.73
N HIS A 13 -7.09 12.83 -11.59
CA HIS A 13 -6.42 14.13 -11.58
C HIS A 13 -6.60 14.89 -12.90
N ALA A 14 -6.17 14.36 -14.05
CA ALA A 14 -6.20 15.07 -15.31
C ALA A 14 -7.63 15.37 -15.80
N PHE A 15 -8.58 14.47 -15.58
CA PHE A 15 -9.99 14.65 -15.96
C PHE A 15 -10.92 14.91 -14.77
N LEU A 16 -10.40 15.35 -13.63
CA LEU A 16 -11.19 15.63 -12.42
C LEU A 16 -12.30 16.65 -12.67
N TYR A 17 -12.05 17.65 -13.54
CA TYR A 17 -13.03 18.68 -13.92
C TYR A 17 -14.28 18.10 -14.61
N ALA A 18 -14.14 16.96 -15.32
CA ALA A 18 -15.25 16.30 -16.01
C ALA A 18 -15.92 15.22 -15.18
N THR A 19 -15.18 14.54 -14.31
CA THR A 19 -15.64 13.35 -13.58
C THR A 19 -15.99 13.63 -12.12
N GLY A 20 -15.53 14.75 -11.57
CA GLY A 20 -15.67 15.10 -10.15
C GLY A 20 -15.03 14.04 -9.23
N ILE A 21 -15.45 14.01 -7.97
CA ILE A 21 -14.92 13.09 -6.96
C ILE A 21 -15.09 11.62 -7.36
N TYR A 22 -16.14 11.28 -8.11
CA TYR A 22 -16.42 9.92 -8.54
C TYR A 22 -15.35 9.35 -9.47
N GLY A 23 -14.67 10.21 -10.25
CA GLY A 23 -13.54 9.82 -11.08
C GLY A 23 -12.33 9.29 -10.30
N LYS A 24 -12.23 9.58 -8.99
CA LYS A 24 -11.16 9.08 -8.13
C LYS A 24 -11.40 7.64 -7.63
N ILE A 25 -12.66 7.20 -7.57
CA ILE A 25 -13.04 5.91 -6.98
C ILE A 25 -12.33 4.72 -7.64
N PRO A 26 -12.25 4.59 -8.97
CA PRO A 26 -11.53 3.48 -9.58
C PRO A 26 -10.06 3.40 -9.16
N GLY A 27 -9.36 4.54 -9.08
CA GLY A 27 -7.98 4.62 -8.60
C GLY A 27 -7.87 4.21 -7.12
N TRP A 28 -8.78 4.67 -6.27
CA TRP A 28 -8.85 4.31 -4.86
C TRP A 28 -9.02 2.80 -4.67
N TYR A 29 -9.99 2.20 -5.38
CA TYR A 29 -10.29 0.77 -5.28
C TYR A 29 -9.14 -0.10 -5.73
N LEU A 30 -8.49 0.27 -6.83
CA LEU A 30 -7.32 -0.47 -7.32
C LEU A 30 -6.11 -0.32 -6.40
N SER A 31 -5.95 0.84 -5.74
CA SER A 31 -4.91 1.02 -4.72
C SER A 31 -5.17 0.13 -3.52
N MET A 32 -6.41 0.11 -2.99
CA MET A 32 -6.78 -0.75 -1.88
C MET A 32 -6.64 -2.23 -2.23
N ALA A 33 -7.10 -2.66 -3.42
CA ALA A 33 -6.91 -4.02 -3.89
C ALA A 33 -5.42 -4.40 -3.98
N ALA A 34 -4.56 -3.49 -4.46
CA ALA A 34 -3.13 -3.73 -4.52
C ALA A 34 -2.51 -3.92 -3.13
N VAL A 35 -2.89 -3.11 -2.12
CA VAL A 35 -2.46 -3.28 -0.73
C VAL A 35 -2.94 -4.63 -0.18
N ALA A 36 -4.21 -5.00 -0.37
CA ALA A 36 -4.75 -6.28 0.05
C ALA A 36 -4.01 -7.48 -0.58
N PHE A 37 -3.54 -7.36 -1.82
CA PHE A 37 -2.67 -8.39 -2.43
C PHE A 37 -1.31 -8.47 -1.74
N PHE A 38 -0.69 -7.36 -1.33
CA PHE A 38 0.53 -7.38 -0.54
C PHE A 38 0.32 -8.05 0.82
N GLU A 39 -0.78 -7.74 1.52
CA GLU A 39 -1.15 -8.40 2.77
C GLU A 39 -1.29 -9.92 2.57
N ARG A 40 -2.02 -10.35 1.55
CA ARG A 40 -2.19 -11.78 1.25
C ARG A 40 -0.87 -12.47 0.95
N ALA A 41 0.02 -11.81 0.21
CA ALA A 41 1.36 -12.34 -0.07
C ALA A 41 2.16 -12.49 1.22
N ALA A 42 2.14 -11.48 2.10
CA ALA A 42 2.79 -11.51 3.41
C ALA A 42 2.23 -12.61 4.33
N ILE A 43 0.90 -12.71 4.44
CA ILE A 43 0.24 -13.75 5.22
C ILE A 43 0.60 -15.14 4.68
N ARG A 44 0.55 -15.32 3.35
CA ARG A 44 0.88 -16.61 2.71
C ARG A 44 2.34 -16.99 2.96
N HIS A 45 3.25 -16.04 2.84
CA HIS A 45 4.66 -16.28 3.12
C HIS A 45 4.89 -16.59 4.60
N GLY A 46 4.27 -15.82 5.50
CA GLY A 46 4.33 -16.04 6.96
C GLY A 46 3.79 -17.40 7.42
N ARG A 47 2.85 -18.00 6.68
CA ARG A 47 2.32 -19.34 6.99
C ARG A 47 3.36 -20.46 6.97
N LYS A 48 4.54 -20.22 6.39
CA LYS A 48 5.64 -21.21 6.43
C LYS A 48 6.14 -21.48 7.86
N ILE A 49 5.97 -20.51 8.77
CA ILE A 49 6.47 -20.60 10.16
C ILE A 49 5.44 -20.19 11.22
N LEU A 50 4.33 -19.59 10.84
CA LEU A 50 3.26 -19.21 11.75
C LEU A 50 2.24 -20.35 11.92
N PRO A 51 1.60 -20.46 13.12
CA PRO A 51 0.49 -21.39 13.33
C PRO A 51 -0.61 -21.20 12.29
N TYR A 52 -1.17 -22.29 11.81
CA TYR A 52 -2.24 -22.29 10.80
C TYR A 52 -3.43 -21.39 11.17
N SER A 53 -3.82 -21.40 12.46
CA SER A 53 -4.93 -20.58 12.98
C SER A 53 -4.68 -19.08 12.79
N ILE A 54 -3.47 -18.60 13.06
CA ILE A 54 -3.10 -17.19 12.87
C ILE A 54 -3.17 -16.82 11.40
N GLY A 55 -2.55 -17.61 10.53
CA GLY A 55 -2.58 -17.35 9.10
C GLY A 55 -3.99 -17.40 8.50
N ARG A 56 -4.88 -18.26 9.01
CA ARG A 56 -6.28 -18.34 8.61
C ARG A 56 -7.06 -17.10 9.09
N PHE A 57 -6.89 -16.70 10.35
CA PHE A 57 -7.52 -15.53 10.93
C PHE A 57 -7.21 -14.27 10.11
N PHE A 58 -5.93 -13.97 9.86
CA PHE A 58 -5.55 -12.80 9.08
C PHE A 58 -5.99 -12.88 7.61
N SER A 59 -6.09 -14.08 7.04
CA SER A 59 -6.61 -14.23 5.67
C SER A 59 -8.11 -13.89 5.57
N VAL A 60 -8.90 -14.24 6.59
CA VAL A 60 -10.31 -13.87 6.64
C VAL A 60 -10.46 -12.38 6.94
N LEU A 61 -9.66 -11.88 7.89
CA LEU A 61 -9.64 -10.46 8.26
C LEU A 61 -9.32 -9.56 7.06
N ASN A 62 -8.36 -9.95 6.22
CA ASN A 62 -8.02 -9.20 4.99
C ASN A 62 -9.21 -9.02 4.04
N TYR A 63 -10.10 -10.03 3.90
CA TYR A 63 -11.32 -9.86 3.08
C TYR A 63 -12.33 -8.92 3.73
N ILE A 64 -12.57 -9.09 5.04
CA ILE A 64 -13.50 -8.24 5.80
C ILE A 64 -13.03 -6.79 5.76
N GLU A 65 -11.75 -6.60 5.99
CA GLU A 65 -11.10 -5.29 6.05
C GLU A 65 -11.23 -4.55 4.71
N ILE A 66 -10.75 -5.14 3.61
CA ILE A 66 -10.83 -4.48 2.30
C ILE A 66 -12.27 -4.15 1.92
N LEU A 67 -13.23 -5.08 2.14
CA LEU A 67 -14.63 -4.83 1.84
C LEU A 67 -15.18 -3.68 2.67
N THR A 68 -14.88 -3.64 3.97
CA THR A 68 -15.31 -2.57 4.86
C THR A 68 -14.78 -1.22 4.42
N PHE A 69 -13.49 -1.10 4.14
CA PHE A 69 -12.91 0.18 3.72
C PHE A 69 -13.36 0.61 2.33
N MET A 70 -13.57 -0.33 1.39
CA MET A 70 -14.18 -0.02 0.09
C MET A 70 -15.60 0.55 0.24
N LEU A 71 -16.44 -0.07 1.07
CA LEU A 71 -17.80 0.41 1.32
C LEU A 71 -17.79 1.77 2.02
N LEU A 72 -16.95 1.96 3.06
CA LEU A 72 -16.84 3.23 3.76
C LEU A 72 -16.35 4.36 2.84
N SER A 73 -15.34 4.09 2.01
CA SER A 73 -14.82 5.10 1.07
C SER A 73 -15.84 5.46 -0.01
N LEU A 74 -16.65 4.49 -0.47
CA LEU A 74 -17.73 4.74 -1.43
C LEU A 74 -18.87 5.56 -0.81
N TYR A 75 -19.30 5.15 0.38
CA TYR A 75 -20.45 5.80 1.06
C TYR A 75 -20.13 7.23 1.50
N THR A 76 -18.93 7.46 2.00
CA THR A 76 -18.52 8.77 2.52
C THR A 76 -17.81 9.65 1.51
N LEU A 77 -17.36 9.09 0.38
CA LEU A 77 -16.49 9.74 -0.61
C LEU A 77 -15.24 10.35 0.03
N ASN A 78 -14.74 9.73 1.11
CA ASN A 78 -13.62 10.24 1.90
C ASN A 78 -12.37 9.39 1.69
N PHE A 79 -11.32 10.03 1.15
CA PHE A 79 -10.03 9.38 0.88
C PHE A 79 -9.31 8.88 2.15
N MET A 80 -9.69 9.40 3.33
CA MET A 80 -9.09 8.96 4.59
C MET A 80 -9.21 7.45 4.82
N PHE A 81 -10.31 6.82 4.38
CA PHE A 81 -10.48 5.37 4.49
C PHE A 81 -9.50 4.58 3.61
N VAL A 82 -9.10 5.13 2.45
CA VAL A 82 -8.05 4.54 1.60
C VAL A 82 -6.70 4.62 2.31
N ILE A 83 -6.40 5.75 2.94
CA ILE A 83 -5.17 5.95 3.72
C ILE A 83 -5.13 4.98 4.91
N LEU A 84 -6.20 4.90 5.69
CA LEU A 84 -6.29 4.02 6.86
C LEU A 84 -6.11 2.54 6.49
N HIS A 85 -6.76 2.08 5.40
CA HIS A 85 -6.54 0.75 4.86
C HIS A 85 -5.07 0.53 4.48
N SER A 86 -4.46 1.48 3.78
CA SER A 86 -3.06 1.37 3.36
C SER A 86 -2.09 1.34 4.54
N ILE A 87 -2.33 2.16 5.56
CA ILE A 87 -1.55 2.14 6.80
C ILE A 87 -1.67 0.79 7.49
N TYR A 88 -2.90 0.32 7.71
CA TYR A 88 -3.14 -0.98 8.33
C TYR A 88 -2.48 -2.12 7.53
N GLY A 89 -2.73 -2.19 6.24
CA GLY A 89 -2.23 -3.28 5.39
C GLY A 89 -0.70 -3.31 5.31
N LEU A 90 -0.06 -2.18 5.05
CA LEU A 90 1.38 -2.14 4.85
C LEU A 90 2.17 -2.17 6.16
N PHE A 91 1.73 -1.44 7.21
CA PHE A 91 2.50 -1.34 8.45
C PHE A 91 2.11 -2.38 9.49
N VAL A 92 0.81 -2.68 9.64
CA VAL A 92 0.40 -3.67 10.64
C VAL A 92 0.54 -5.07 10.08
N VAL A 93 -0.01 -5.35 8.89
CA VAL A 93 0.02 -6.72 8.35
C VAL A 93 1.35 -7.02 7.68
N VAL A 94 1.70 -6.33 6.60
CA VAL A 94 2.88 -6.67 5.80
C VAL A 94 4.16 -6.53 6.62
N PHE A 95 4.37 -5.37 7.25
CA PHE A 95 5.61 -5.14 8.00
C PHE A 95 5.75 -6.09 9.19
N CYS A 96 4.71 -6.26 10.04
CA CYS A 96 4.81 -7.12 11.22
C CYS A 96 5.02 -8.60 10.85
N PHE A 97 4.31 -9.12 9.83
CA PHE A 97 4.52 -10.49 9.36
C PHE A 97 5.93 -10.68 8.82
N MET A 98 6.42 -9.77 7.99
CA MET A 98 7.73 -9.87 7.39
C MET A 98 8.85 -9.63 8.40
N PHE A 99 8.64 -8.75 9.38
CA PHE A 99 9.58 -8.55 10.48
C PHE A 99 9.72 -9.83 11.34
N TYR A 100 8.59 -10.45 11.68
CA TYR A 100 8.61 -11.73 12.39
C TYR A 100 9.34 -12.82 11.58
N MET A 101 9.06 -12.91 10.26
CA MET A 101 9.77 -13.82 9.36
C MET A 101 11.28 -13.56 9.37
N TYR A 102 11.70 -12.30 9.26
CA TYR A 102 13.10 -11.91 9.29
C TYR A 102 13.79 -12.33 10.59
N LEU A 103 13.14 -12.14 11.74
CA LEU A 103 13.71 -12.56 13.02
C LEU A 103 13.96 -14.08 13.08
N LYS A 104 13.12 -14.87 12.41
CA LYS A 104 13.21 -16.34 12.42
C LYS A 104 14.13 -16.91 11.34
N THR A 105 14.12 -16.33 10.15
CA THR A 105 14.83 -16.89 8.97
C THR A 105 16.13 -16.18 8.65
N LYS A 106 16.25 -14.89 9.04
CA LYS A 106 17.36 -14.00 8.64
C LYS A 106 17.50 -13.89 7.12
N ASP A 107 16.40 -14.07 6.38
CA ASP A 107 16.39 -13.98 4.92
C ASP A 107 16.79 -12.57 4.47
N PRO A 108 17.91 -12.41 3.71
CA PRO A 108 18.36 -11.09 3.28
C PRO A 108 17.38 -10.40 2.30
N GLY A 109 16.56 -11.16 1.57
CA GLY A 109 15.53 -10.62 0.69
C GLY A 109 14.52 -9.74 1.45
N LEU A 110 14.25 -10.05 2.72
CA LEU A 110 13.34 -9.26 3.56
C LEU A 110 13.88 -7.87 3.92
N VAL A 111 15.19 -7.63 3.82
CA VAL A 111 15.79 -6.30 4.03
C VAL A 111 15.26 -5.30 2.99
N ASN A 112 15.12 -5.73 1.74
CA ASN A 112 14.56 -4.88 0.69
C ASN A 112 13.12 -4.46 0.99
N LEU A 113 12.34 -5.31 1.67
CA LEU A 113 10.99 -4.97 2.10
C LEU A 113 11.00 -3.88 3.17
N PHE A 114 11.95 -3.89 4.10
CA PHE A 114 12.08 -2.83 5.10
C PHE A 114 12.49 -1.51 4.47
N ILE A 115 13.39 -1.54 3.47
CA ILE A 115 13.76 -0.36 2.68
C ILE A 115 12.52 0.18 1.94
N ALA A 116 11.75 -0.71 1.31
CA ALA A 116 10.49 -0.35 0.64
C ALA A 116 9.51 0.34 1.60
N THR A 117 9.33 -0.24 2.79
CA THR A 117 8.45 0.34 3.83
C THR A 117 8.95 1.71 4.28
N GLY A 118 10.26 1.88 4.47
CA GLY A 118 10.87 3.18 4.80
C GLY A 118 10.58 4.25 3.74
N TRP A 119 10.71 3.93 2.46
CA TRP A 119 10.35 4.83 1.37
C TRP A 119 8.83 5.12 1.30
N GLY A 120 7.99 4.14 1.64
CA GLY A 120 6.55 4.33 1.77
C GLY A 120 6.18 5.31 2.89
N ILE A 121 6.87 5.21 4.05
CA ILE A 121 6.74 6.19 5.14
C ILE A 121 7.17 7.58 4.67
N ALA A 122 8.33 7.69 4.02
CA ALA A 122 8.82 8.97 3.49
C ALA A 122 7.80 9.61 2.54
N ALA A 123 7.22 8.83 1.62
CA ALA A 123 6.16 9.30 0.72
C ALA A 123 4.94 9.83 1.48
N MET A 124 4.51 9.11 2.50
CA MET A 124 3.37 9.51 3.35
C MET A 124 3.67 10.81 4.12
N LEU A 125 4.87 10.94 4.68
CA LEU A 125 5.28 12.15 5.39
C LEU A 125 5.39 13.36 4.46
N CYS A 126 5.97 13.20 3.26
CA CYS A 126 6.02 14.25 2.24
C CYS A 126 4.61 14.74 1.89
N HIS A 127 3.64 13.82 1.72
CA HIS A 127 2.27 14.18 1.43
C HIS A 127 1.56 14.85 2.62
N ALA A 128 1.72 14.29 3.83
CA ALA A 128 1.06 14.79 5.04
C ALA A 128 1.55 16.19 5.45
N PHE A 129 2.85 16.44 5.33
CA PHE A 129 3.47 17.73 5.67
C PHE A 129 3.60 18.68 4.48
N GLN A 130 3.05 18.29 3.31
CA GLN A 130 3.09 19.09 2.08
C GLN A 130 4.51 19.50 1.67
N LEU A 131 5.49 18.59 1.81
CA LEU A 131 6.90 18.83 1.52
C LEU A 131 7.14 18.78 0.01
N GLY A 132 7.06 19.94 -0.64
CA GLY A 132 7.41 20.16 -2.05
C GLY A 132 8.77 20.82 -2.21
N ILE A 133 9.32 20.79 -3.42
CA ILE A 133 10.58 21.47 -3.78
C ILE A 133 10.28 22.88 -4.33
N ASN A 134 9.26 22.99 -5.18
CA ASN A 134 8.80 24.26 -5.79
C ASN A 134 7.37 24.09 -6.33
N GLU A 135 6.81 25.15 -6.95
CA GLU A 135 5.44 25.14 -7.48
C GLU A 135 5.21 24.09 -8.58
N TRP A 136 6.25 23.78 -9.37
CA TRP A 136 6.20 22.81 -10.47
C TRP A 136 6.47 21.37 -10.01
N PHE A 137 7.19 21.20 -8.90
CA PHE A 137 7.49 19.91 -8.29
C PHE A 137 7.02 19.94 -6.84
N ASN A 138 5.72 19.79 -6.68
CA ASN A 138 5.02 19.95 -5.41
C ASN A 138 5.08 18.65 -4.57
N TYR A 139 4.46 18.68 -3.39
CA TYR A 139 4.47 17.55 -2.43
C TYR A 139 3.86 16.26 -3.01
N ASN A 140 2.91 16.34 -3.96
CA ASN A 140 2.37 15.15 -4.63
C ASN A 140 3.45 14.50 -5.49
N ASP A 141 4.20 15.30 -6.25
CA ASP A 141 5.26 14.78 -7.12
C ASP A 141 6.37 14.12 -6.30
N VAL A 142 6.83 14.78 -5.22
CA VAL A 142 7.83 14.23 -4.30
C VAL A 142 7.34 12.92 -3.69
N SER A 143 6.08 12.87 -3.22
CA SER A 143 5.50 11.66 -2.64
C SER A 143 5.39 10.53 -3.66
N HIS A 144 5.05 10.82 -4.91
CA HIS A 144 4.97 9.82 -5.97
C HIS A 144 6.35 9.25 -6.37
N VAL A 145 7.39 10.10 -6.40
CA VAL A 145 8.77 9.61 -6.61
C VAL A 145 9.20 8.67 -5.49
N ALA A 146 8.98 9.06 -4.23
CA ALA A 146 9.28 8.21 -3.07
C ALA A 146 8.48 6.89 -3.13
N MET A 147 7.20 6.94 -3.52
CA MET A 147 6.37 5.76 -3.70
C MET A 147 6.88 4.85 -4.84
N ALA A 148 7.36 5.41 -5.94
CA ALA A 148 7.95 4.63 -7.04
C ALA A 148 9.21 3.86 -6.57
N VAL A 149 10.07 4.50 -5.78
CA VAL A 149 11.23 3.85 -5.16
C VAL A 149 10.77 2.74 -4.20
N SER A 150 9.75 2.98 -3.39
CA SER A 150 9.16 1.97 -2.50
C SER A 150 8.69 0.74 -3.28
N ILE A 151 7.94 0.94 -4.38
CA ILE A 151 7.44 -0.14 -5.24
C ILE A 151 8.59 -0.94 -5.86
N TYR A 152 9.66 -0.30 -6.29
CA TYR A 152 10.85 -0.97 -6.80
C TYR A 152 11.47 -1.91 -5.76
N TYR A 153 11.61 -1.46 -4.51
CA TYR A 153 12.14 -2.31 -3.45
C TYR A 153 11.17 -3.42 -3.00
N TYR A 154 9.85 -3.23 -3.08
CA TYR A 154 8.88 -4.31 -2.91
C TYR A 154 9.04 -5.38 -4.00
N TYR A 155 9.23 -4.98 -5.25
CA TYR A 155 9.51 -5.91 -6.35
C TYR A 155 10.81 -6.68 -6.11
N LYS A 156 11.87 -5.98 -5.71
CA LYS A 156 13.16 -6.59 -5.40
C LYS A 156 13.06 -7.58 -4.23
N ALA A 157 12.35 -7.22 -3.16
CA ALA A 157 12.07 -8.13 -2.06
C ALA A 157 11.35 -9.39 -2.54
N ALA A 158 10.28 -9.24 -3.33
CA ALA A 158 9.51 -10.38 -3.84
C ALA A 158 10.34 -11.31 -4.75
N SER A 159 11.34 -10.80 -5.48
CA SER A 159 12.20 -11.58 -6.35
C SER A 159 13.34 -12.30 -5.61
N GLU A 160 13.76 -11.80 -4.45
CA GLU A 160 14.91 -12.30 -3.69
C GLU A 160 14.51 -13.14 -2.44
N MET A 161 13.29 -13.02 -1.95
CA MET A 161 12.77 -13.83 -0.81
C MET A 161 12.71 -15.32 -1.18
N LYS A 162 13.14 -16.17 -0.24
CA LYS A 162 13.18 -17.65 -0.37
C LYS A 162 12.03 -18.34 0.40
#